data_b333da10b2e77f4251eba32ece511720
#
_entry.id   b333da10b2e77f4251eba32ece511720
#
_cell.length_a   1.000
_cell.length_b   1.000
_cell.length_c   1.000
_cell.angle_alpha   90.00
_cell.angle_beta   90.00
_cell.angle_gamma   90.00
#
_symmetry.space_group_name_H-M   'P 1'
#
loop_
_entity.id
_entity.type
_entity.pdbx_description
1 polymer ?
#
loop_
_entity_poly.entity_id
_entity_poly.type
_entity_poly.pdbx_seq_one_letter_code
_entity_poly.pdbx_strand_id
1 'polypeptide(L)' 'MDFAKFTIITFIIATTVIAIISKKSVFRQFGYPQNKVVSAIWRAHLAISMVLGAAISIGITILVKSFS' A
#
# COMPACT_ATOMS: atom_id res chain seq x y z
N MET A 1 -8.34 -21.56 -9.57
CA MET A 1 -7.49 -20.46 -9.11
C MET A 1 -7.48 -20.42 -7.59
N ASP A 2 -6.31 -20.26 -7.00
CA ASP A 2 -6.18 -20.16 -5.55
C ASP A 2 -6.37 -18.69 -5.14
N PHE A 3 -7.51 -18.39 -4.50
CA PHE A 3 -7.82 -17.02 -4.07
C PHE A 3 -6.86 -16.50 -3.02
N ALA A 4 -6.27 -17.37 -2.21
CA ALA A 4 -5.27 -16.95 -1.23
C ALA A 4 -4.02 -16.40 -1.91
N LYS A 5 -3.50 -17.12 -2.91
CA LYS A 5 -2.36 -16.64 -3.70
C LYS A 5 -2.70 -15.37 -4.47
N PHE A 6 -3.87 -15.31 -5.07
CA PHE A 6 -4.34 -14.14 -5.81
C PHE A 6 -4.38 -12.91 -4.88
N THR A 7 -4.93 -13.07 -3.68
CA THR A 7 -5.02 -11.98 -2.71
C THR A 7 -3.65 -11.49 -2.28
N ILE A 8 -2.70 -12.41 -2.01
CA ILE A 8 -1.34 -12.07 -1.61
C ILE A 8 -0.63 -11.30 -2.73
N ILE A 9 -0.70 -11.79 -3.96
CA ILE A 9 -0.07 -11.14 -5.11
C ILE A 9 -0.65 -9.74 -5.32
N THR A 10 -1.97 -9.62 -5.28
CA THR A 10 -2.66 -8.33 -5.43
C THR A 10 -2.28 -7.37 -4.31
N PHE A 11 -2.17 -7.87 -3.07
CA PHE A 11 -1.74 -7.07 -1.92
C PHE A 11 -0.33 -6.51 -2.14
N ILE A 12 0.60 -7.35 -2.56
CA ILE A 12 1.99 -6.94 -2.79
C ILE A 12 2.04 -5.86 -3.89
N ILE A 13 1.36 -6.10 -5.01
CA ILE A 13 1.35 -5.15 -6.14
C ILE A 13 0.70 -3.83 -5.72
N ALA A 14 -0.48 -3.87 -5.11
CA ALA A 14 -1.21 -2.67 -4.69
C ALA A 14 -0.40 -1.87 -3.66
N THR A 15 0.15 -2.53 -2.66
CA THR A 15 0.97 -1.88 -1.63
C THR A 15 2.21 -1.24 -2.25
N THR A 16 2.88 -1.92 -3.15
CA THR A 16 4.07 -1.39 -3.84
C THR A 16 3.73 -0.14 -4.64
N VAL A 17 2.65 -0.18 -5.44
CA VAL A 17 2.24 0.97 -6.25
C VAL A 17 1.87 2.15 -5.37
N ILE A 18 1.06 1.92 -4.32
CA ILE A 18 0.65 2.97 -3.39
C ILE A 18 1.88 3.55 -2.68
N ALA A 19 2.80 2.70 -2.23
CA ALA A 19 4.01 3.14 -1.55
C ALA A 19 4.88 4.02 -2.45
N ILE A 20 5.04 3.66 -3.72
CA ILE A 20 5.82 4.44 -4.68
C ILE A 20 5.19 5.81 -4.90
N ILE A 21 3.88 5.87 -5.11
CA ILE A 21 3.15 7.12 -5.33
C ILE A 21 3.22 7.99 -4.07
N SER A 22 2.94 7.42 -2.90
CA SER A 22 2.99 8.13 -1.63
C SER A 22 4.39 8.60 -1.28
N LYS A 23 5.40 7.79 -1.59
CA LYS A 23 6.81 8.15 -1.38
C LYS A 23 7.16 9.43 -2.12
N LYS A 24 6.75 9.55 -3.38
CA LYS A 24 6.99 10.76 -4.17
C LYS A 24 6.33 11.98 -3.53
N SER A 25 5.09 11.83 -3.05
CA SER A 25 4.35 12.90 -2.39
C SER A 25 5.02 13.32 -1.09
N VAL A 26 5.39 12.36 -0.24
CA VAL A 26 6.07 12.63 1.03
C VAL A 26 7.43 13.30 0.78
N PHE A 27 8.19 12.79 -0.17
CA PHE A 27 9.49 13.36 -0.51
C PHE A 27 9.36 14.81 -1.00
N ARG A 28 8.33 15.09 -1.79
CA ARG A 28 8.07 16.44 -2.31
C ARG A 28 7.71 17.42 -1.21
N GLN A 29 6.97 16.96 -0.17
CA GLN A 29 6.52 17.81 0.93
C GLN A 29 7.55 17.94 2.05
N PHE A 30 8.22 16.86 2.39
CA PHE A 30 9.07 16.77 3.58
C PHE A 30 10.55 16.47 3.29
N GLY A 31 10.85 15.95 2.11
CA GLY A 31 12.21 15.55 1.75
C GLY A 31 12.64 14.26 2.44
N TYR A 32 13.96 14.09 2.61
CA TYR A 32 14.50 12.92 3.28
C TYR A 32 14.25 12.95 4.79
N PRO A 33 14.18 11.78 5.47
CA PRO A 33 14.00 11.74 6.93
C PRO A 33 15.25 12.28 7.64
N GLN A 34 15.22 13.56 8.00
CA GLN A 34 16.34 14.25 8.64
C GLN A 34 16.19 14.36 10.14
N ASN A 35 14.97 14.24 10.68
CA ASN A 35 14.69 14.33 12.09
C ASN A 35 13.63 13.32 12.51
N LYS A 36 13.33 13.26 13.82
CA LYS A 36 12.37 12.30 14.35
C LYS A 36 10.95 12.49 13.79
N VAL A 37 10.53 13.74 13.58
CA VAL A 37 9.19 14.05 13.08
C VAL A 37 9.03 13.56 11.64
N VAL A 38 9.97 13.88 10.77
CA VAL A 38 9.93 13.44 9.36
C VAL A 38 10.07 11.93 9.27
N SER A 39 10.92 11.33 10.11
CA SER A 39 11.05 9.87 10.17
C SER A 39 9.73 9.20 10.57
N ALA A 40 9.01 9.77 11.53
CA ALA A 40 7.70 9.28 11.94
C ALA A 40 6.67 9.39 10.80
N ILE A 41 6.71 10.46 10.01
CA ILE A 41 5.85 10.65 8.84
C ILE A 41 6.15 9.57 7.79
N TRP A 42 7.41 9.23 7.54
CA TRP A 42 7.78 8.16 6.61
C TRP A 42 7.26 6.80 7.06
N ARG A 43 7.35 6.51 8.37
CA ARG A 43 6.80 5.26 8.93
C ARG A 43 5.28 5.22 8.82
N ALA A 44 4.61 6.33 9.11
CA ALA A 44 3.16 6.44 8.99
C ALA A 44 2.73 6.24 7.54
N HIS A 45 3.46 6.81 6.59
CA HIS A 45 3.21 6.64 5.16
C HIS A 45 3.26 5.17 4.75
N LEU A 46 4.27 4.43 5.22
CA LEU A 46 4.38 2.99 4.91
C LEU A 46 3.21 2.21 5.53
N ALA A 47 2.84 2.50 6.78
CA ALA A 47 1.72 1.85 7.43
C ALA A 47 0.40 2.11 6.70
N ILE A 48 0.15 3.35 6.30
CA ILE A 48 -1.05 3.72 5.53
C ILE A 48 -1.07 3.01 4.18
N SER A 49 0.07 2.91 3.52
CA SER A 49 0.20 2.21 2.23
C SER A 49 -0.16 0.73 2.38
N MET A 50 0.28 0.09 3.46
CA MET A 50 -0.06 -1.32 3.74
C MET A 50 -1.55 -1.50 3.99
N VAL A 51 -2.16 -0.61 4.77
CA VAL A 51 -3.61 -0.66 5.06
C VAL A 51 -4.42 -0.48 3.79
N LEU A 52 -4.08 0.52 2.98
CA LEU A 52 -4.77 0.77 1.70
C LEU A 52 -4.57 -0.38 0.73
N GLY A 53 -3.36 -0.94 0.65
CA GLY A 53 -3.08 -2.10 -0.17
C GLY A 53 -3.91 -3.30 0.24
N ALA A 54 -4.05 -3.55 1.54
CA ALA A 54 -4.87 -4.63 2.06
C ALA A 54 -6.34 -4.43 1.71
N ALA A 55 -6.86 -3.21 1.87
CA ALA A 55 -8.25 -2.89 1.55
C ALA A 55 -8.54 -3.11 0.06
N ILE A 56 -7.66 -2.64 -0.81
CA ILE A 56 -7.79 -2.81 -2.26
C ILE A 56 -7.73 -4.29 -2.63
N SER A 57 -6.78 -5.03 -2.08
CA SER A 57 -6.61 -6.46 -2.33
C SER A 57 -7.85 -7.25 -1.94
N ILE A 58 -8.38 -7.01 -0.75
CA ILE A 58 -9.59 -7.67 -0.27
C ILE A 58 -10.78 -7.33 -1.18
N GLY A 59 -10.94 -6.05 -1.54
CA GLY A 59 -12.01 -5.60 -2.43
C GLY A 59 -11.95 -6.26 -3.81
N ILE A 60 -10.77 -6.33 -4.40
CA ILE A 60 -10.58 -6.98 -5.71
C ILE A 60 -10.86 -8.47 -5.62
N THR A 61 -10.40 -9.13 -4.55
CA THR A 61 -10.64 -10.57 -4.34
C THR A 61 -12.13 -10.87 -4.22
N ILE A 62 -12.86 -10.06 -3.45
CA ILE A 62 -14.31 -10.21 -3.30
C ILE A 62 -15.00 -10.01 -4.63
N LEU A 63 -14.58 -9.00 -5.39
CA LEU A 63 -15.17 -8.69 -6.71
C LEU A 63 -14.98 -9.86 -7.67
N VAL A 64 -13.75 -10.38 -7.77
CA VAL A 64 -13.44 -11.51 -8.65
C VAL A 64 -14.21 -12.75 -8.24
N LYS A 65 -14.28 -13.03 -6.93
CA LYS A 65 -15.04 -14.16 -6.40
C LYS A 65 -16.53 -14.02 -6.71
N SER A 66 -17.07 -12.81 -6.67
CA SER A 66 -18.46 -12.52 -6.97
C SER A 66 -18.79 -12.80 -8.42
N PHE A 67 -17.84 -12.59 -9.34
CA PHE A 67 -18.04 -12.84 -10.76
C PHE A 67 -17.75 -14.27 -11.20
N SER A 68 -17.11 -15.04 -10.36
CA SER A 68 -16.85 -16.45 -10.65
C SER A 68 -17.75 -17.37 -9.85
#